data_906fd0161992b97fa0a0ea3495347256
#
_entry.id   906fd0161992b97fa0a0ea3495347256
#
_cell.length_a   1.000
_cell.length_b   1.000
_cell.length_c   1.000
_cell.angle_alpha   90.00
_cell.angle_beta   90.00
_cell.angle_gamma   90.00
#
_symmetry.space_group_name_H-M   'P 1'
#
loop_
_entity.id
_entity.type
_entity.pdbx_description
1 polymer ?
#
loop_
_entity_poly.entity_id
_entity_poly.type
_entity_poly.pdbx_seq_one_letter_code
_entity_poly.pdbx_strand_id
1 'polypeptide(L)'
;MTVPFKKQALLMVLAFLALAVLTGHQTVPPMDRDESRFAQASRQMVESGDLVTIRFQDELRAKKPAGIYWLQSASAVLLGTDDIASYRLPSLLAMLLTVIGTYRVARTLYKRPRALLAAAACGGSLLVFAEAHLAKTDSVLMLLCLMQQWGLMRIYQAWQHGRRLSYNSYLWVWLPMAAAILVKGPVAPLLALTTVAALSIWHRNAGWLRMLRAGRGFLILAGVTLPWAILVTLATDGAFLDIAFRGDFVAKVKSGQESHGAPVGTYLLLAGILLWPLSLLIPRAATQLPLLLQHVESRFLLAWVVPFWLLIEFVPTKLPHYPMPVVPALVVLLVCAVDAPLAGLAKGGLRPVARRWLALGTEGFAMACGPLMAAAVIWAALTYGGVTGGRAVAFAMLAALMVGLAGWQALLWHRHGGIAPLSRMLAAGILFNMIVVAGLIPSLSRVHLARAIEAEIAVAGPQPAAMAAAGIHEPSLVFEFGQDLLLVDGSEAALFLAEAPDGLAIVERDQQQAFLDMAASVGLSLATPRQVEGFNMSKGKNVLIFLYRADGFDRNGING
;
A
#
# COMPACT_ATOMS: atom_id res chain seq x y z
N MET A 1 29.54 32.10 -3.28
CA MET A 1 28.80 31.35 -4.30
C MET A 1 28.58 29.88 -3.92
N THR A 2 27.76 29.55 -2.89
CA THR A 2 27.59 28.16 -2.38
C THR A 2 26.11 27.79 -2.14
N VAL A 3 25.18 28.49 -2.78
CA VAL A 3 23.74 28.31 -2.57
C VAL A 3 23.07 27.24 -3.46
N PRO A 4 23.51 26.88 -4.68
CA PRO A 4 22.77 25.97 -5.53
C PRO A 4 22.83 24.49 -5.09
N PHE A 5 23.94 23.99 -4.57
CA PHE A 5 24.13 22.58 -4.19
C PHE A 5 23.15 22.08 -3.12
N LYS A 6 22.59 22.97 -2.34
CA LYS A 6 21.81 22.62 -1.12
C LYS A 6 20.34 22.28 -1.38
N LYS A 7 19.72 22.84 -2.43
CA LYS A 7 18.37 22.47 -2.87
C LYS A 7 18.40 21.23 -3.77
N GLN A 8 19.49 21.03 -4.50
CA GLN A 8 19.69 19.95 -5.44
C GLN A 8 19.64 18.55 -4.78
N ALA A 9 20.18 18.40 -3.56
CA ALA A 9 20.23 17.09 -2.89
C ALA A 9 18.82 16.50 -2.60
N LEU A 10 17.84 17.33 -2.21
CA LEU A 10 16.46 16.84 -2.04
C LEU A 10 15.82 16.53 -3.37
N LEU A 11 16.05 17.36 -4.39
CA LEU A 11 15.57 17.10 -5.75
C LEU A 11 16.16 15.81 -6.32
N MET A 12 17.46 15.54 -6.07
CA MET A 12 18.09 14.28 -6.48
C MET A 12 17.47 13.06 -5.79
N VAL A 13 17.16 13.14 -4.49
CA VAL A 13 16.46 12.07 -3.77
C VAL A 13 15.05 11.87 -4.36
N LEU A 14 14.32 12.95 -4.59
CA LEU A 14 12.98 12.87 -5.19
C LEU A 14 13.02 12.32 -6.62
N ALA A 15 13.96 12.79 -7.45
CA ALA A 15 14.12 12.31 -8.83
C ALA A 15 14.50 10.82 -8.85
N PHE A 16 15.40 10.38 -7.98
CA PHE A 16 15.78 8.97 -7.86
C PHE A 16 14.60 8.09 -7.42
N LEU A 17 13.85 8.52 -6.40
CA LEU A 17 12.67 7.79 -5.95
C LEU A 17 11.55 7.79 -7.01
N ALA A 18 11.30 8.92 -7.66
CA ALA A 18 10.32 9.00 -8.75
C ALA A 18 10.69 8.05 -9.89
N LEU A 19 11.96 8.07 -10.34
CA LEU A 19 12.44 7.16 -11.37
C LEU A 19 12.31 5.69 -10.95
N ALA A 20 12.68 5.37 -9.70
CA ALA A 20 12.60 4.02 -9.18
C ALA A 20 11.16 3.49 -9.13
N VAL A 21 10.18 4.35 -8.77
CA VAL A 21 8.75 3.97 -8.77
C VAL A 21 8.20 3.91 -10.19
N LEU A 22 8.55 4.88 -11.06
CA LEU A 22 8.06 4.90 -12.44
C LEU A 22 8.48 3.65 -13.23
N THR A 23 9.63 3.02 -12.92
CA THR A 23 10.07 1.79 -13.62
C THR A 23 9.12 0.60 -13.47
N GLY A 24 8.36 0.52 -12.36
CA GLY A 24 7.35 -0.53 -12.15
C GLY A 24 5.91 -0.08 -12.41
N HIS A 25 5.69 1.21 -12.63
CA HIS A 25 4.37 1.81 -12.62
C HIS A 25 3.43 1.26 -13.70
N GLN A 26 3.95 1.04 -14.92
CA GLN A 26 3.21 0.46 -16.04
C GLN A 26 3.43 -1.06 -16.19
N THR A 27 4.60 -1.57 -15.77
CA THR A 27 4.98 -2.96 -16.04
C THR A 27 4.39 -3.97 -15.06
N VAL A 28 4.08 -3.53 -13.83
CA VAL A 28 3.40 -4.39 -12.85
C VAL A 28 1.95 -4.55 -13.27
N PRO A 29 1.47 -5.80 -13.50
CA PRO A 29 0.08 -6.06 -13.81
C PRO A 29 -0.87 -5.55 -12.73
N PRO A 30 -2.16 -5.32 -13.04
CA PRO A 30 -3.17 -5.06 -12.03
C PRO A 30 -3.16 -6.15 -10.96
N MET A 31 -2.95 -5.75 -9.71
CA MET A 31 -2.86 -6.70 -8.60
C MET A 31 -4.25 -7.03 -8.08
N ASP A 32 -4.48 -8.33 -7.83
CA ASP A 32 -5.74 -8.78 -7.32
C ASP A 32 -6.07 -8.29 -5.93
N ARG A 33 -7.32 -8.36 -5.67
CA ARG A 33 -8.23 -7.90 -4.66
C ARG A 33 -8.39 -6.39 -4.66
N ASP A 34 -7.62 -5.67 -3.86
CA ASP A 34 -7.94 -4.27 -3.58
C ASP A 34 -7.63 -3.34 -4.74
N GLU A 35 -6.44 -3.46 -5.36
CA GLU A 35 -6.01 -2.53 -6.40
C GLU A 35 -6.99 -2.51 -7.58
N SER A 36 -7.24 -3.69 -8.17
CA SER A 36 -8.12 -3.83 -9.33
C SER A 36 -9.55 -3.39 -9.04
N ARG A 37 -10.05 -3.64 -7.80
CA ARG A 37 -11.36 -3.14 -7.37
C ARG A 37 -11.43 -1.62 -7.25
N PHE A 38 -10.36 -0.97 -6.77
CA PHE A 38 -10.32 0.49 -6.70
C PHE A 38 -10.24 1.10 -8.10
N ALA A 39 -9.36 0.58 -8.94
CA ALA A 39 -9.18 1.05 -10.31
C ALA A 39 -10.46 0.89 -11.13
N GLN A 40 -11.09 -0.29 -11.10
CA GLN A 40 -12.33 -0.55 -11.83
C GLN A 40 -13.48 0.34 -11.35
N ALA A 41 -13.66 0.50 -10.03
CA ALA A 41 -14.71 1.40 -9.51
C ALA A 41 -14.47 2.87 -9.90
N SER A 42 -13.20 3.30 -9.97
CA SER A 42 -12.85 4.64 -10.45
C SER A 42 -13.06 4.78 -11.96
N ARG A 43 -12.80 3.72 -12.74
CA ARG A 43 -13.08 3.65 -14.18
C ARG A 43 -14.57 3.81 -14.44
N GLN A 44 -15.42 3.02 -13.75
CA GLN A 44 -16.87 3.10 -13.87
C GLN A 44 -17.42 4.48 -13.44
N MET A 45 -16.80 5.11 -12.43
CA MET A 45 -17.15 6.47 -12.03
C MET A 45 -16.88 7.49 -13.16
N VAL A 46 -15.80 7.32 -13.95
CA VAL A 46 -15.52 8.16 -15.12
C VAL A 46 -16.49 7.86 -16.25
N GLU A 47 -16.72 6.59 -16.57
CA GLU A 47 -17.57 6.14 -17.67
C GLU A 47 -19.04 6.52 -17.48
N SER A 48 -19.55 6.37 -16.24
CA SER A 48 -20.95 6.71 -15.91
C SER A 48 -21.18 8.20 -15.63
N GLY A 49 -20.12 8.96 -15.29
CA GLY A 49 -20.23 10.33 -14.78
C GLY A 49 -20.81 10.45 -13.36
N ASP A 50 -21.11 9.34 -12.69
CA ASP A 50 -21.59 9.32 -11.31
C ASP A 50 -20.44 9.46 -10.32
N LEU A 51 -20.19 10.66 -9.81
CA LEU A 51 -19.17 10.96 -8.82
C LEU A 51 -19.62 10.71 -7.36
N VAL A 52 -20.85 10.27 -7.14
CA VAL A 52 -21.45 10.08 -5.82
C VAL A 52 -21.46 8.62 -5.41
N THR A 53 -22.00 7.76 -6.29
CA THR A 53 -22.18 6.33 -6.02
C THR A 53 -20.94 5.54 -6.46
N ILE A 54 -20.45 4.70 -5.59
CA ILE A 54 -19.29 3.86 -5.89
C ILE A 54 -19.77 2.45 -6.22
N ARG A 55 -19.49 1.97 -7.43
CA ARG A 55 -19.89 0.64 -7.90
C ARG A 55 -18.69 -0.17 -8.36
N PHE A 56 -18.84 -1.48 -8.27
CA PHE A 56 -17.97 -2.45 -8.91
C PHE A 56 -18.86 -3.43 -9.67
N GLN A 57 -18.84 -3.35 -10.99
CA GLN A 57 -19.91 -3.86 -11.84
C GLN A 57 -21.26 -3.26 -11.39
N ASP A 58 -22.30 -4.06 -11.21
CA ASP A 58 -23.62 -3.60 -10.76
C ASP A 58 -23.75 -3.45 -9.26
N GLU A 59 -22.76 -3.96 -8.49
CA GLU A 59 -22.84 -3.97 -7.03
C GLU A 59 -22.36 -2.65 -6.39
N LEU A 60 -23.09 -2.23 -5.35
CA LEU A 60 -22.70 -1.08 -4.52
C LEU A 60 -21.45 -1.39 -3.71
N ARG A 61 -20.37 -0.62 -3.94
CA ARG A 61 -19.10 -0.79 -3.23
C ARG A 61 -19.00 0.17 -2.03
N ALA A 62 -19.58 -0.19 -0.89
CA ALA A 62 -19.62 0.64 0.31
C ALA A 62 -18.45 0.41 1.29
N LYS A 63 -17.25 0.02 0.81
CA LYS A 63 -16.09 -0.28 1.68
C LYS A 63 -15.25 0.95 2.03
N LYS A 64 -15.25 1.99 1.19
CA LYS A 64 -14.47 3.23 1.41
C LYS A 64 -15.25 4.43 0.88
N PRO A 65 -15.04 5.64 1.46
CA PRO A 65 -15.60 6.88 0.94
C PRO A 65 -14.99 7.29 -0.41
N ALA A 66 -15.60 8.30 -1.08
CA ALA A 66 -15.32 8.64 -2.47
C ALA A 66 -13.95 9.29 -2.73
N GLY A 67 -13.24 9.81 -1.73
CA GLY A 67 -12.06 10.65 -1.95
C GLY A 67 -10.95 10.03 -2.78
N ILE A 68 -10.67 8.73 -2.60
CA ILE A 68 -9.66 8.05 -3.42
C ILE A 68 -10.13 7.85 -4.87
N TYR A 69 -11.40 7.51 -5.06
CA TYR A 69 -11.99 7.31 -6.38
C TYR A 69 -11.98 8.61 -7.19
N TRP A 70 -12.29 9.75 -6.57
CA TRP A 70 -12.17 11.07 -7.22
C TRP A 70 -10.75 11.38 -7.69
N LEU A 71 -9.73 11.08 -6.86
CA LEU A 71 -8.33 11.30 -7.25
C LEU A 71 -7.90 10.39 -8.40
N GLN A 72 -8.31 9.13 -8.36
CA GLN A 72 -8.02 8.16 -9.41
C GLN A 72 -8.78 8.49 -10.70
N SER A 73 -10.06 8.85 -10.61
CA SER A 73 -10.86 9.29 -11.76
C SER A 73 -10.28 10.55 -12.42
N ALA A 74 -9.89 11.54 -11.62
CA ALA A 74 -9.25 12.74 -12.16
C ALA A 74 -7.93 12.42 -12.89
N SER A 75 -7.14 11.47 -12.36
CA SER A 75 -5.92 10.99 -13.01
C SER A 75 -6.22 10.21 -14.29
N ALA A 76 -7.23 9.35 -14.29
CA ALA A 76 -7.62 8.55 -15.45
C ALA A 76 -8.20 9.42 -16.59
N VAL A 77 -8.96 10.47 -16.28
CA VAL A 77 -9.43 11.45 -17.27
C VAL A 77 -8.25 12.14 -17.98
N LEU A 78 -7.14 12.37 -17.26
CA LEU A 78 -5.97 13.06 -17.83
C LEU A 78 -5.03 12.12 -18.61
N LEU A 79 -4.92 10.85 -18.20
CA LEU A 79 -3.90 9.92 -18.72
C LEU A 79 -4.48 8.74 -19.52
N GLY A 80 -5.80 8.55 -19.50
CA GLY A 80 -6.50 7.42 -20.10
C GLY A 80 -7.04 6.45 -19.06
N THR A 81 -8.15 5.78 -19.39
CA THR A 81 -8.91 4.91 -18.48
C THR A 81 -8.48 3.45 -18.54
N ASP A 82 -7.73 3.05 -19.58
CA ASP A 82 -7.42 1.64 -19.83
C ASP A 82 -6.15 1.16 -19.13
N ASP A 83 -5.24 2.07 -18.77
CA ASP A 83 -3.98 1.74 -18.11
C ASP A 83 -4.09 1.85 -16.58
N ILE A 84 -3.74 0.78 -15.88
CA ILE A 84 -3.68 0.75 -14.41
C ILE A 84 -2.75 1.86 -13.85
N ALA A 85 -1.74 2.26 -14.60
CA ALA A 85 -0.82 3.33 -14.21
C ALA A 85 -1.53 4.66 -13.96
N SER A 86 -2.61 4.95 -14.71
CA SER A 86 -3.43 6.14 -14.50
C SER A 86 -4.01 6.20 -13.08
N TYR A 87 -4.44 5.07 -12.55
CA TYR A 87 -5.03 4.94 -11.21
C TYR A 87 -3.97 4.90 -10.09
N ARG A 88 -2.71 4.58 -10.42
CA ARG A 88 -1.57 4.56 -9.49
C ARG A 88 -0.95 5.94 -9.26
N LEU A 89 -1.12 6.89 -10.18
CA LEU A 89 -0.50 8.21 -10.10
C LEU A 89 -0.76 8.96 -8.79
N PRO A 90 -1.98 8.97 -8.20
CA PRO A 90 -2.23 9.58 -6.91
C PRO A 90 -1.34 9.01 -5.79
N SER A 91 -1.07 7.69 -5.80
CA SER A 91 -0.20 7.03 -4.81
C SER A 91 1.26 7.46 -4.96
N LEU A 92 1.77 7.55 -6.19
CA LEU A 92 3.12 8.04 -6.49
C LEU A 92 3.31 9.49 -6.01
N LEU A 93 2.39 10.38 -6.40
CA LEU A 93 2.46 11.78 -6.01
C LEU A 93 2.37 11.97 -4.49
N ALA A 94 1.49 11.22 -3.83
CA ALA A 94 1.37 11.24 -2.38
C ALA A 94 2.65 10.77 -1.68
N MET A 95 3.31 9.73 -2.20
CA MET A 95 4.61 9.27 -1.69
C MET A 95 5.68 10.35 -1.83
N LEU A 96 5.82 10.98 -2.98
CA LEU A 96 6.83 12.04 -3.21
C LEU A 96 6.59 13.26 -2.29
N LEU A 97 5.34 13.67 -2.12
CA LEU A 97 4.96 14.75 -1.20
C LEU A 97 5.22 14.35 0.27
N THR A 98 5.01 13.07 0.62
CA THR A 98 5.33 12.54 1.95
C THR A 98 6.84 12.57 2.21
N VAL A 99 7.68 12.27 1.22
CA VAL A 99 9.15 12.39 1.32
C VAL A 99 9.55 13.84 1.62
N ILE A 100 8.95 14.82 0.92
CA ILE A 100 9.17 16.25 1.18
C ILE A 100 8.73 16.64 2.61
N GLY A 101 7.55 16.19 3.02
CA GLY A 101 7.02 16.43 4.36
C GLY A 101 7.90 15.82 5.45
N THR A 102 8.34 14.58 5.26
CA THR A 102 9.27 13.87 6.17
C THR A 102 10.60 14.61 6.28
N TYR A 103 11.15 15.12 5.17
CA TYR A 103 12.32 15.98 5.19
C TYR A 103 12.10 17.21 6.08
N ARG A 104 10.96 17.89 5.94
CA ARG A 104 10.63 19.10 6.75
C ARG A 104 10.51 18.77 8.24
N VAL A 105 9.84 17.65 8.58
CA VAL A 105 9.76 17.17 9.98
C VAL A 105 11.16 16.87 10.51
N ALA A 106 11.98 16.13 9.77
CA ALA A 106 13.35 15.79 10.19
C ALA A 106 14.25 17.02 10.35
N ARG A 107 14.01 18.09 9.57
CA ARG A 107 14.74 19.36 9.68
C ARG A 107 14.49 20.13 10.99
N THR A 108 13.47 19.80 11.73
CA THR A 108 13.25 20.38 13.07
C THR A 108 14.21 19.81 14.12
N LEU A 109 14.69 18.59 13.91
CA LEU A 109 15.59 17.87 14.82
C LEU A 109 17.03 17.79 14.33
N TYR A 110 17.22 17.67 13.01
CA TYR A 110 18.50 17.30 12.44
C TYR A 110 19.05 18.29 11.41
N LYS A 111 20.38 18.28 11.26
CA LYS A 111 21.06 18.90 10.12
C LYS A 111 20.68 18.19 8.82
N ARG A 112 20.90 18.86 7.68
CA ARG A 112 20.50 18.41 6.34
C ARG A 112 20.81 16.95 5.99
N PRO A 113 22.05 16.45 6.20
CA PRO A 113 22.36 15.09 5.75
C PRO A 113 21.48 14.02 6.39
N ARG A 114 21.20 14.15 7.70
CA ARG A 114 20.29 13.24 8.40
C ARG A 114 18.84 13.41 7.99
N ALA A 115 18.42 14.66 7.75
CA ALA A 115 17.06 14.90 7.27
C ALA A 115 16.84 14.34 5.86
N LEU A 116 17.84 14.39 4.98
CA LEU A 116 17.80 13.73 3.67
C LEU A 116 17.76 12.21 3.80
N LEU A 117 18.55 11.65 4.73
CA LEU A 117 18.51 10.22 5.01
C LEU A 117 17.12 9.77 5.48
N ALA A 118 16.49 10.51 6.40
CA ALA A 118 15.14 10.22 6.86
C ALA A 118 14.10 10.29 5.73
N ALA A 119 14.21 11.32 4.89
CA ALA A 119 13.32 11.50 3.74
C ALA A 119 13.47 10.36 2.71
N ALA A 120 14.70 10.04 2.33
CA ALA A 120 14.98 8.92 1.42
C ALA A 120 14.55 7.58 2.00
N ALA A 121 14.72 7.39 3.31
CA ALA A 121 14.29 6.20 4.02
C ALA A 121 12.76 6.04 4.08
N CYS A 122 12.03 7.15 4.17
CA CYS A 122 10.58 7.11 4.13
C CYS A 122 10.09 6.54 2.79
N GLY A 123 10.49 7.13 1.66
CA GLY A 123 10.09 6.65 0.34
C GLY A 123 10.76 5.34 -0.09
N GLY A 124 11.95 5.05 0.46
CA GLY A 124 12.74 3.84 0.15
C GLY A 124 12.48 2.66 1.06
N SER A 125 11.64 2.78 2.11
CA SER A 125 11.22 1.61 2.89
C SER A 125 10.34 0.70 2.05
N LEU A 126 10.47 -0.62 2.23
CA LEU A 126 9.72 -1.60 1.42
C LEU A 126 8.22 -1.33 1.41
N LEU A 127 7.64 -1.03 2.57
CA LEU A 127 6.22 -0.78 2.70
C LEU A 127 5.76 0.42 1.86
N VAL A 128 6.41 1.58 2.02
CA VAL A 128 6.00 2.82 1.33
C VAL A 128 6.27 2.71 -0.16
N PHE A 129 7.37 2.07 -0.55
CA PHE A 129 7.72 1.83 -1.94
C PHE A 129 6.70 0.92 -2.64
N ALA A 130 6.32 -0.20 -2.01
CA ALA A 130 5.32 -1.10 -2.55
C ALA A 130 3.94 -0.43 -2.68
N GLU A 131 3.48 0.28 -1.64
CA GLU A 131 2.19 0.97 -1.67
C GLU A 131 2.14 2.15 -2.67
N ALA A 132 3.29 2.73 -3.04
CA ALA A 132 3.36 3.75 -4.09
C ALA A 132 3.07 3.19 -5.49
N HIS A 133 3.22 1.88 -5.70
CA HIS A 133 2.92 1.18 -6.95
C HIS A 133 1.48 0.63 -7.02
N LEU A 134 0.66 0.88 -6.02
CA LEU A 134 -0.70 0.34 -5.95
C LEU A 134 -1.73 1.46 -6.00
N ALA A 135 -2.79 1.26 -6.80
CA ALA A 135 -3.92 2.16 -6.89
C ALA A 135 -4.85 2.00 -5.67
N LYS A 136 -4.35 2.41 -4.47
CA LYS A 136 -5.04 2.25 -3.19
C LYS A 136 -5.09 3.53 -2.36
N THR A 137 -5.74 3.46 -1.20
CA THR A 137 -5.93 4.61 -0.29
C THR A 137 -4.69 5.01 0.49
N ASP A 138 -3.73 4.09 0.69
CA ASP A 138 -2.79 4.14 1.81
C ASP A 138 -1.70 5.20 1.67
N SER A 139 -1.15 5.39 0.48
CA SER A 139 -0.17 6.44 0.21
C SER A 139 -0.77 7.84 0.38
N VAL A 140 -2.00 8.05 -0.10
CA VAL A 140 -2.72 9.33 0.05
C VAL A 140 -3.08 9.58 1.51
N LEU A 141 -3.56 8.56 2.22
CA LEU A 141 -3.83 8.65 3.66
C LEU A 141 -2.58 9.01 4.45
N MET A 142 -1.44 8.38 4.17
CA MET A 142 -0.16 8.66 4.84
C MET A 142 0.24 10.13 4.67
N LEU A 143 0.11 10.69 3.46
CA LEU A 143 0.37 12.11 3.20
C LEU A 143 -0.55 13.01 4.03
N LEU A 144 -1.85 12.74 4.03
CA LEU A 144 -2.84 13.54 4.76
C LEU A 144 -2.62 13.45 6.28
N CYS A 145 -2.29 12.27 6.80
CA CYS A 145 -1.88 12.08 8.19
C CYS A 145 -0.60 12.87 8.53
N LEU A 146 0.40 12.85 7.66
CA LEU A 146 1.62 13.64 7.85
C LEU A 146 1.33 15.14 7.88
N MET A 147 0.50 15.67 6.97
CA MET A 147 0.11 17.08 6.95
C MET A 147 -0.63 17.47 8.22
N GLN A 148 -1.57 16.67 8.67
CA GLN A 148 -2.31 16.83 9.92
C GLN A 148 -1.36 16.86 11.13
N GLN A 149 -0.49 15.87 11.23
CA GLN A 149 0.47 15.75 12.34
C GLN A 149 1.51 16.87 12.31
N TRP A 150 1.92 17.34 11.13
CA TRP A 150 2.75 18.53 11.00
C TRP A 150 2.05 19.77 11.57
N GLY A 151 0.76 19.96 11.29
CA GLY A 151 -0.05 21.03 11.86
C GLY A 151 -0.11 20.96 13.40
N LEU A 152 -0.40 19.76 13.93
CA LEU A 152 -0.40 19.48 15.38
C LEU A 152 0.97 19.75 16.03
N MET A 153 2.05 19.30 15.39
CA MET A 153 3.41 19.51 15.87
C MET A 153 3.76 21.00 15.99
N ARG A 154 3.38 21.80 15.00
CA ARG A 154 3.59 23.25 15.03
C ARG A 154 2.82 23.94 16.16
N ILE A 155 1.57 23.52 16.39
CA ILE A 155 0.74 24.04 17.50
C ILE A 155 1.37 23.65 18.84
N TYR A 156 1.78 22.40 19.00
CA TYR A 156 2.42 21.92 20.22
C TYR A 156 3.74 22.64 20.51
N GLN A 157 4.62 22.80 19.49
CA GLN A 157 5.87 23.56 19.62
C GLN A 157 5.63 25.01 20.00
N ALA A 158 4.63 25.66 19.40
CA ALA A 158 4.30 27.06 19.72
C ALA A 158 3.86 27.21 21.18
N TRP A 159 3.03 26.28 21.66
CA TRP A 159 2.63 26.24 23.05
C TRP A 159 3.82 26.04 23.99
N GLN A 160 4.72 25.08 23.72
CA GLN A 160 5.91 24.78 24.51
C GLN A 160 6.86 25.98 24.61
N HIS A 161 6.98 26.76 23.55
CA HIS A 161 7.91 27.90 23.49
C HIS A 161 7.23 29.28 23.72
N GLY A 162 5.96 29.30 24.09
CA GLY A 162 5.20 30.55 24.28
C GLY A 162 5.08 31.40 23.02
N ARG A 163 5.19 30.79 21.81
CA ARG A 163 5.16 31.51 20.53
C ARG A 163 3.72 31.66 20.03
N ARG A 164 3.45 32.81 19.39
CA ARG A 164 2.19 33.04 18.69
C ARG A 164 2.25 32.42 17.30
N LEU A 165 1.19 31.71 16.89
CA LEU A 165 1.00 31.23 15.53
C LEU A 165 0.00 32.13 14.80
N SER A 166 0.07 32.07 13.46
CA SER A 166 -0.99 32.63 12.60
C SER A 166 -2.36 32.11 13.01
N TYR A 167 -3.36 32.97 12.91
CA TYR A 167 -4.73 32.65 13.24
C TYR A 167 -5.23 31.39 12.52
N ASN A 168 -4.80 31.16 11.29
CA ASN A 168 -5.24 30.04 10.43
C ASN A 168 -4.41 28.76 10.59
N SER A 169 -3.50 28.69 11.57
CA SER A 169 -2.64 27.50 11.75
C SER A 169 -3.43 26.21 12.02
N TYR A 170 -4.63 26.30 12.59
CA TYR A 170 -5.53 25.16 12.82
C TYR A 170 -6.00 24.50 11.52
N LEU A 171 -6.04 25.21 10.38
CA LEU A 171 -6.44 24.66 9.08
C LEU A 171 -5.54 23.51 8.64
N TRP A 172 -4.22 23.58 8.98
CA TRP A 172 -3.27 22.50 8.69
C TRP A 172 -3.54 21.20 9.45
N VAL A 173 -4.42 21.24 10.46
CA VAL A 173 -4.89 20.04 11.16
C VAL A 173 -6.20 19.55 10.56
N TRP A 174 -7.17 20.44 10.43
CA TRP A 174 -8.55 20.04 10.12
C TRP A 174 -8.83 19.75 8.66
N LEU A 175 -8.22 20.50 7.71
CA LEU A 175 -8.40 20.23 6.28
C LEU A 175 -7.82 18.88 5.84
N PRO A 176 -6.55 18.54 6.19
CA PRO A 176 -6.04 17.21 5.89
C PRO A 176 -6.82 16.09 6.60
N MET A 177 -7.30 16.33 7.83
CA MET A 177 -8.15 15.38 8.54
C MET A 177 -9.46 15.13 7.81
N ALA A 178 -10.14 16.19 7.35
CA ALA A 178 -11.38 16.09 6.60
C ALA A 178 -11.20 15.33 5.27
N ALA A 179 -10.14 15.66 4.52
CA ALA A 179 -9.77 14.94 3.31
C ALA A 179 -9.46 13.46 3.60
N ALA A 180 -8.74 13.16 4.68
CA ALA A 180 -8.41 11.79 5.08
C ALA A 180 -9.67 10.97 5.46
N ILE A 181 -10.69 11.60 6.05
CA ILE A 181 -11.98 10.94 6.30
C ILE A 181 -12.62 10.51 4.98
N LEU A 182 -12.61 11.36 3.96
CA LEU A 182 -13.13 11.02 2.63
C LEU A 182 -12.29 9.95 1.90
N VAL A 183 -11.01 9.76 2.27
CA VAL A 183 -10.14 8.72 1.68
C VAL A 183 -10.29 7.38 2.41
N LYS A 184 -10.25 7.36 3.75
CA LYS A 184 -10.23 6.08 4.50
C LYS A 184 -10.94 6.15 5.86
N GLY A 185 -11.91 7.02 6.04
CA GLY A 185 -12.71 7.10 7.26
C GLY A 185 -11.91 7.57 8.49
N PRO A 186 -12.08 6.94 9.68
CA PRO A 186 -11.68 7.53 10.96
C PRO A 186 -10.17 7.42 11.30
N VAL A 187 -9.31 6.95 10.39
CA VAL A 187 -7.89 6.68 10.69
C VAL A 187 -7.15 7.94 11.13
N ALA A 188 -7.29 9.05 10.39
CA ALA A 188 -6.61 10.31 10.72
C ALA A 188 -7.17 10.96 12.01
N PRO A 189 -8.49 11.00 12.26
CA PRO A 189 -9.04 11.37 13.57
C PRO A 189 -8.49 10.55 14.74
N LEU A 190 -8.42 9.22 14.60
CA LEU A 190 -7.87 8.34 15.63
C LEU A 190 -6.38 8.61 15.89
N LEU A 191 -5.60 8.81 14.83
CA LEU A 191 -4.19 9.19 14.94
C LEU A 191 -4.02 10.52 15.70
N ALA A 192 -4.81 11.55 15.36
CA ALA A 192 -4.77 12.82 16.05
C ALA A 192 -5.16 12.68 17.53
N LEU A 193 -6.25 11.95 17.79
CA LEU A 193 -6.76 11.73 19.14
C LEU A 193 -5.72 11.03 20.02
N THR A 194 -5.09 9.97 19.54
CA THR A 194 -4.06 9.24 20.28
C THR A 194 -2.83 10.11 20.55
N THR A 195 -2.38 10.91 19.56
CA THR A 195 -1.27 11.85 19.72
C THR A 195 -1.58 12.93 20.75
N VAL A 196 -2.74 13.57 20.62
CA VAL A 196 -3.21 14.64 21.51
C VAL A 196 -3.39 14.13 22.94
N ALA A 197 -4.01 12.96 23.10
CA ALA A 197 -4.22 12.34 24.40
C ALA A 197 -2.87 12.06 25.10
N ALA A 198 -1.93 11.44 24.38
CA ALA A 198 -0.60 11.12 24.91
C ALA A 198 0.15 12.38 25.39
N LEU A 199 0.15 13.45 24.59
CA LEU A 199 0.82 14.71 24.96
C LEU A 199 0.12 15.41 26.12
N SER A 200 -1.21 15.41 26.15
CA SER A 200 -1.99 16.05 27.23
C SER A 200 -1.83 15.30 28.56
N ILE A 201 -1.79 13.98 28.53
CA ILE A 201 -1.49 13.14 29.69
C ILE A 201 -0.04 13.37 30.16
N TRP A 202 0.92 13.38 29.22
CA TRP A 202 2.34 13.65 29.54
C TRP A 202 2.55 14.95 30.30
N HIS A 203 1.91 16.01 29.86
CA HIS A 203 2.03 17.32 30.47
C HIS A 203 1.04 17.57 31.59
N ARG A 204 0.08 16.67 31.84
CA ARG A 204 -1.07 16.90 32.72
C ARG A 204 -1.78 18.22 32.44
N ASN A 205 -1.77 18.63 31.17
CA ASN A 205 -2.31 19.91 30.69
C ASN A 205 -2.81 19.78 29.24
N ALA A 206 -4.07 20.13 29.03
CA ALA A 206 -4.72 20.15 27.74
C ALA A 206 -4.96 21.59 27.21
N GLY A 207 -4.42 22.61 27.87
CA GLY A 207 -4.68 24.02 27.53
C GLY A 207 -4.26 24.42 26.12
N TRP A 208 -3.26 23.74 25.54
CA TRP A 208 -2.80 23.94 24.17
C TRP A 208 -3.85 23.57 23.10
N LEU A 209 -4.82 22.74 23.46
CA LEU A 209 -5.90 22.34 22.55
C LEU A 209 -6.81 23.51 22.16
N ARG A 210 -6.86 24.59 22.95
CA ARG A 210 -7.60 25.80 22.59
C ARG A 210 -7.12 26.39 21.25
N MET A 211 -5.84 26.17 20.89
CA MET A 211 -5.26 26.64 19.64
C MET A 211 -5.78 25.84 18.42
N LEU A 212 -6.34 24.66 18.63
CA LEU A 212 -7.00 23.85 17.58
C LEU A 212 -8.34 24.42 17.14
N ARG A 213 -8.94 25.33 17.93
CA ARG A 213 -10.23 25.96 17.59
C ARG A 213 -11.31 24.92 17.22
N ALA A 214 -11.51 23.95 18.08
CA ALA A 214 -12.32 22.75 17.81
C ALA A 214 -13.67 23.06 17.15
N GLY A 215 -14.41 24.08 17.60
CA GLY A 215 -15.69 24.43 16.98
C GLY A 215 -15.57 24.76 15.49
N ARG A 216 -14.56 25.51 15.07
CA ARG A 216 -14.29 25.77 13.63
C ARG A 216 -13.79 24.54 12.91
N GLY A 217 -12.99 23.74 13.59
CA GLY A 217 -12.51 22.48 13.07
C GLY A 217 -13.64 21.52 12.73
N PHE A 218 -14.61 21.37 13.62
CA PHE A 218 -15.80 20.56 13.36
C PHE A 218 -16.66 21.10 12.21
N LEU A 219 -16.76 22.43 12.06
CA LEU A 219 -17.43 23.02 10.89
C LEU A 219 -16.69 22.67 9.58
N ILE A 220 -15.36 22.64 9.58
CA ILE A 220 -14.57 22.21 8.42
C ILE A 220 -14.81 20.72 8.13
N LEU A 221 -14.74 19.86 9.15
CA LEU A 221 -15.03 18.44 8.98
C LEU A 221 -16.43 18.25 8.38
N ALA A 222 -17.44 18.88 8.97
CA ALA A 222 -18.81 18.79 8.49
C ALA A 222 -18.94 19.32 7.05
N GLY A 223 -18.41 20.51 6.76
CA GLY A 223 -18.50 21.14 5.44
C GLY A 223 -17.81 20.36 4.33
N VAL A 224 -16.77 19.58 4.64
CA VAL A 224 -16.04 18.76 3.65
C VAL A 224 -16.66 17.35 3.52
N THR A 225 -17.07 16.73 4.64
CA THR A 225 -17.47 15.31 4.62
C THR A 225 -18.98 15.11 4.45
N LEU A 226 -19.82 15.98 5.04
CA LEU A 226 -21.28 15.80 4.99
C LEU A 226 -21.88 15.95 3.59
N PRO A 227 -21.42 16.86 2.70
CA PRO A 227 -22.03 16.97 1.37
C PRO A 227 -22.05 15.63 0.63
N TRP A 228 -20.90 14.95 0.56
CA TRP A 228 -20.86 13.62 -0.08
C TRP A 228 -21.64 12.57 0.72
N ALA A 229 -21.53 12.56 2.06
CA ALA A 229 -22.25 11.59 2.88
C ALA A 229 -23.77 11.71 2.73
N ILE A 230 -24.31 12.93 2.63
CA ILE A 230 -25.73 13.18 2.37
C ILE A 230 -26.11 12.70 0.96
N LEU A 231 -25.33 13.10 -0.06
CA LEU A 231 -25.61 12.73 -1.45
C LEU A 231 -25.62 11.21 -1.65
N VAL A 232 -24.61 10.49 -1.14
CA VAL A 232 -24.55 9.03 -1.27
C VAL A 232 -25.66 8.33 -0.50
N THR A 233 -26.07 8.88 0.66
CA THR A 233 -27.20 8.35 1.44
C THR A 233 -28.51 8.47 0.67
N LEU A 234 -28.75 9.62 0.05
CA LEU A 234 -29.94 9.86 -0.76
C LEU A 234 -29.92 9.01 -2.05
N ALA A 235 -28.77 8.91 -2.72
CA ALA A 235 -28.61 8.15 -3.97
C ALA A 235 -28.74 6.63 -3.79
N THR A 236 -28.56 6.12 -2.56
CA THR A 236 -28.58 4.67 -2.26
C THR A 236 -29.63 4.28 -1.23
N ASP A 237 -30.61 5.17 -0.93
CA ASP A 237 -31.63 4.96 0.10
C ASP A 237 -31.07 4.48 1.44
N GLY A 238 -29.86 4.99 1.80
CA GLY A 238 -29.17 4.65 3.03
C GLY A 238 -28.33 3.36 2.97
N ALA A 239 -28.44 2.55 1.93
CA ALA A 239 -27.76 1.26 1.81
C ALA A 239 -26.22 1.38 1.93
N PHE A 240 -25.63 2.44 1.35
CA PHE A 240 -24.19 2.67 1.45
C PHE A 240 -23.70 2.78 2.90
N LEU A 241 -24.37 3.59 3.72
CA LEU A 241 -23.98 3.79 5.12
C LEU A 241 -24.21 2.55 5.98
N ASP A 242 -25.30 1.81 5.75
CA ASP A 242 -25.57 0.57 6.48
C ASP A 242 -24.48 -0.49 6.20
N ILE A 243 -24.13 -0.72 4.94
CA ILE A 243 -23.07 -1.64 4.54
C ILE A 243 -21.70 -1.18 5.07
N ALA A 244 -21.37 0.13 4.96
CA ALA A 244 -20.09 0.68 5.42
C ALA A 244 -19.93 0.55 6.94
N PHE A 245 -20.99 0.80 7.71
CA PHE A 245 -20.94 0.77 9.16
C PHE A 245 -21.03 -0.66 9.72
N ARG A 246 -22.06 -1.41 9.33
CA ARG A 246 -22.30 -2.77 9.85
C ARG A 246 -21.39 -3.81 9.19
N GLY A 247 -21.26 -3.76 7.87
CA GLY A 247 -20.52 -4.75 7.08
C GLY A 247 -18.99 -4.60 7.17
N ASP A 248 -18.46 -3.37 7.15
CA ASP A 248 -17.00 -3.17 7.11
C ASP A 248 -16.42 -2.77 8.47
N PHE A 249 -16.95 -1.73 9.12
CA PHE A 249 -16.33 -1.18 10.34
C PHE A 249 -16.53 -2.08 11.56
N VAL A 250 -17.79 -2.46 11.86
CA VAL A 250 -18.11 -3.27 13.06
C VAL A 250 -17.51 -4.66 12.94
N ALA A 251 -17.52 -5.26 11.75
CA ALA A 251 -16.94 -6.58 11.53
C ALA A 251 -15.41 -6.60 11.73
N LYS A 252 -14.68 -5.56 11.29
CA LYS A 252 -13.22 -5.45 11.51
C LYS A 252 -12.81 -5.30 12.98
N VAL A 253 -13.69 -4.72 13.80
CA VAL A 253 -13.44 -4.52 15.23
C VAL A 253 -13.77 -5.78 16.04
N LYS A 254 -14.81 -6.53 15.64
CA LYS A 254 -15.30 -7.71 16.40
C LYS A 254 -14.57 -9.01 16.05
N SER A 255 -14.18 -9.19 14.79
CA SER A 255 -13.53 -10.43 14.33
C SER A 255 -12.52 -10.16 13.23
N GLY A 256 -11.50 -11.04 13.11
CA GLY A 256 -10.59 -10.99 11.96
C GLY A 256 -11.37 -11.26 10.67
N GLN A 257 -11.45 -10.28 9.76
CA GLN A 257 -12.11 -10.45 8.46
C GLN A 257 -11.18 -11.14 7.46
N GLU A 258 -11.76 -11.92 6.56
CA GLU A 258 -11.09 -12.51 5.38
C GLU A 258 -9.81 -13.29 5.72
N SER A 259 -9.77 -14.02 6.85
CA SER A 259 -8.60 -14.79 7.33
C SER A 259 -7.36 -13.94 7.69
N HIS A 260 -7.49 -12.62 7.88
CA HIS A 260 -6.38 -11.72 8.24
C HIS A 260 -6.21 -11.52 9.76
N GLY A 261 -6.69 -12.44 10.58
CA GLY A 261 -6.46 -12.42 12.02
C GLY A 261 -5.01 -12.78 12.37
N ALA A 262 -4.35 -11.93 13.20
CA ALA A 262 -3.02 -12.24 13.71
C ALA A 262 -2.83 -11.71 15.15
N PRO A 263 -1.93 -12.32 15.96
CA PRO A 263 -1.75 -11.95 17.36
C PRO A 263 -1.16 -10.55 17.54
N VAL A 264 -1.29 -10.04 18.76
CA VAL A 264 -0.58 -8.83 19.21
C VAL A 264 0.94 -9.05 19.08
N GLY A 265 1.68 -8.02 18.62
CA GLY A 265 3.11 -8.11 18.33
C GLY A 265 3.43 -8.37 16.85
N THR A 266 2.43 -8.64 16.02
CA THR A 266 2.62 -8.89 14.57
C THR A 266 3.32 -7.73 13.86
N TYR A 267 2.90 -6.47 14.09
CA TYR A 267 3.55 -5.34 13.44
C TYR A 267 4.96 -5.07 13.97
N LEU A 268 5.23 -5.41 15.23
CA LEU A 268 6.59 -5.31 15.77
C LEU A 268 7.54 -6.27 15.06
N LEU A 269 7.09 -7.50 14.77
CA LEU A 269 7.85 -8.45 13.96
C LEU A 269 7.96 -8.03 12.51
N LEU A 270 6.86 -7.59 11.91
CA LEU A 270 6.86 -7.13 10.52
C LEU A 270 7.67 -5.85 10.31
N ALA A 271 7.88 -5.01 11.34
CA ALA A 271 8.66 -3.79 11.23
C ALA A 271 10.09 -4.04 10.69
N GLY A 272 10.68 -5.21 10.98
CA GLY A 272 11.97 -5.62 10.45
C GLY A 272 12.01 -5.65 8.92
N ILE A 273 10.94 -6.14 8.30
CA ILE A 273 10.78 -6.24 6.84
C ILE A 273 10.19 -4.96 6.25
N LEU A 274 9.09 -4.45 6.83
CA LEU A 274 8.36 -3.31 6.28
C LEU A 274 9.19 -2.02 6.20
N LEU A 275 10.10 -1.83 7.17
CA LEU A 275 11.00 -0.66 7.24
C LEU A 275 12.40 -0.96 6.69
N TRP A 276 12.62 -2.16 6.15
CA TRP A 276 13.93 -2.51 5.60
C TRP A 276 14.36 -1.54 4.49
N PRO A 277 15.64 -1.12 4.41
CA PRO A 277 16.76 -1.55 5.24
C PRO A 277 16.97 -0.74 6.54
N LEU A 278 16.16 0.29 6.81
CA LEU A 278 16.32 1.14 8.01
C LEU A 278 15.96 0.44 9.33
N SER A 279 15.25 -0.68 9.26
CA SER A 279 14.96 -1.51 10.44
C SER A 279 16.22 -1.93 11.22
N LEU A 280 17.38 -2.00 10.54
CA LEU A 280 18.69 -2.23 11.17
C LEU A 280 19.08 -1.14 12.20
N LEU A 281 18.46 0.03 12.15
CA LEU A 281 18.67 1.10 13.14
C LEU A 281 17.80 0.97 14.39
N ILE A 282 16.73 0.16 14.37
CA ILE A 282 15.75 0.05 15.49
C ILE A 282 16.44 -0.25 16.83
N PRO A 283 17.33 -1.25 16.95
CA PRO A 283 17.96 -1.57 18.23
C PRO A 283 18.76 -0.41 18.81
N ARG A 284 19.49 0.31 17.97
CA ARG A 284 20.29 1.45 18.40
C ARG A 284 19.44 2.69 18.69
N ALA A 285 18.39 2.93 17.91
CA ALA A 285 17.47 4.03 18.16
C ALA A 285 16.77 3.88 19.53
N ALA A 286 16.41 2.66 19.89
CA ALA A 286 15.83 2.37 21.21
C ALA A 286 16.77 2.78 22.36
N THR A 287 18.10 2.66 22.19
CA THR A 287 19.06 3.10 23.21
C THR A 287 19.13 4.62 23.38
N GLN A 288 18.71 5.36 22.36
CA GLN A 288 18.71 6.84 22.36
C GLN A 288 17.41 7.41 22.93
N LEU A 289 16.45 6.58 23.33
CA LEU A 289 15.15 7.02 23.84
C LEU A 289 15.27 8.07 24.98
N PRO A 290 16.16 7.93 25.99
CA PRO A 290 16.32 8.93 27.04
C PRO A 290 16.75 10.30 26.52
N LEU A 291 17.58 10.36 25.47
CA LEU A 291 17.99 11.60 24.82
C LEU A 291 16.85 12.19 23.97
N LEU A 292 16.13 11.34 23.24
CA LEU A 292 14.97 11.74 22.45
C LEU A 292 13.90 12.41 23.33
N LEU A 293 13.65 11.88 24.51
CA LEU A 293 12.66 12.41 25.44
C LEU A 293 13.01 13.82 25.96
N GLN A 294 14.24 14.31 25.82
CA GLN A 294 14.64 15.66 26.19
C GLN A 294 14.19 16.72 25.18
N HIS A 295 13.97 16.34 23.91
CA HIS A 295 13.58 17.26 22.84
C HIS A 295 12.05 17.31 22.66
N VAL A 296 11.50 18.52 22.55
CA VAL A 296 10.06 18.75 22.35
C VAL A 296 9.56 18.02 21.11
N GLU A 297 10.31 18.13 20.03
CA GLU A 297 10.00 17.51 18.73
C GLU A 297 9.94 15.98 18.82
N SER A 298 10.93 15.38 19.49
CA SER A 298 10.99 13.92 19.64
C SER A 298 9.87 13.40 20.54
N ARG A 299 9.48 14.14 21.58
CA ARG A 299 8.31 13.82 22.41
C ARG A 299 7.04 13.79 21.55
N PHE A 300 6.87 14.76 20.66
CA PHE A 300 5.76 14.80 19.73
C PHE A 300 5.77 13.56 18.81
N LEU A 301 6.92 13.25 18.19
CA LEU A 301 7.04 12.09 17.30
C LEU A 301 6.77 10.77 18.02
N LEU A 302 7.22 10.63 19.27
CA LEU A 302 6.90 9.45 20.10
C LEU A 302 5.40 9.37 20.42
N ALA A 303 4.77 10.50 20.73
CA ALA A 303 3.33 10.58 20.95
C ALA A 303 2.51 10.31 19.68
N TRP A 304 3.07 10.62 18.50
CA TRP A 304 2.47 10.25 17.24
C TRP A 304 2.59 8.73 16.96
N VAL A 305 3.77 8.14 17.19
CA VAL A 305 4.05 6.73 16.82
C VAL A 305 3.46 5.75 17.83
N VAL A 306 3.84 5.90 19.13
CA VAL A 306 3.64 4.81 20.11
C VAL A 306 2.17 4.50 20.40
N PRO A 307 1.29 5.48 20.70
CA PRO A 307 -0.10 5.18 21.02
C PRO A 307 -0.87 4.63 19.83
N PHE A 308 -0.62 5.14 18.61
CA PHE A 308 -1.27 4.64 17.41
C PHE A 308 -0.78 3.24 17.03
N TRP A 309 0.54 2.97 17.19
CA TRP A 309 1.09 1.64 16.99
C TRP A 309 0.45 0.62 17.93
N LEU A 310 0.34 0.96 19.22
CA LEU A 310 -0.36 0.11 20.18
C LEU A 310 -1.81 -0.11 19.80
N LEU A 311 -2.52 0.93 19.38
CA LEU A 311 -3.90 0.81 18.95
C LEU A 311 -4.06 -0.21 17.81
N ILE A 312 -3.24 -0.14 16.75
CA ILE A 312 -3.32 -1.09 15.63
C ILE A 312 -2.87 -2.50 16.01
N GLU A 313 -1.99 -2.66 17.03
CA GLU A 313 -1.61 -3.99 17.54
C GLU A 313 -2.77 -4.69 18.23
N PHE A 314 -3.74 -3.96 18.79
CA PHE A 314 -4.93 -4.56 19.41
C PHE A 314 -6.09 -4.79 18.44
N VAL A 315 -6.04 -4.23 17.23
CA VAL A 315 -7.04 -4.55 16.20
C VAL A 315 -6.83 -5.97 15.70
N PRO A 316 -7.86 -6.86 15.71
CA PRO A 316 -7.70 -8.26 15.31
C PRO A 316 -7.23 -8.44 13.86
N THR A 317 -7.81 -7.68 12.91
CA THR A 317 -7.41 -7.71 11.51
C THR A 317 -6.05 -7.04 11.31
N LYS A 318 -5.07 -7.75 10.76
CA LYS A 318 -3.71 -7.26 10.52
C LYS A 318 -3.43 -7.16 9.02
N LEU A 319 -3.34 -5.93 8.50
CA LEU A 319 -2.89 -5.71 7.13
C LEU A 319 -1.54 -4.96 7.13
N PRO A 320 -0.59 -5.34 6.26
CA PRO A 320 0.78 -4.81 6.28
C PRO A 320 0.86 -3.27 6.20
N HIS A 321 -0.11 -2.62 5.58
CA HIS A 321 -0.15 -1.17 5.36
C HIS A 321 -0.73 -0.34 6.54
N TYR A 322 -1.28 -0.97 7.58
CA TYR A 322 -1.83 -0.22 8.73
C TYR A 322 -0.82 0.68 9.46
N PRO A 323 0.47 0.34 9.56
CA PRO A 323 1.47 1.22 10.16
C PRO A 323 1.84 2.46 9.32
N MET A 324 1.45 2.56 8.03
CA MET A 324 1.86 3.67 7.15
C MET A 324 1.68 5.07 7.74
N PRO A 325 0.57 5.40 8.44
CA PRO A 325 0.38 6.73 9.00
C PRO A 325 1.46 7.19 9.98
N VAL A 326 2.23 6.26 10.57
CA VAL A 326 3.30 6.58 11.52
C VAL A 326 4.71 6.43 10.94
N VAL A 327 4.87 5.85 9.74
CA VAL A 327 6.18 5.65 9.11
C VAL A 327 6.99 6.94 8.99
N PRO A 328 6.43 8.10 8.57
CA PRO A 328 7.21 9.34 8.48
C PRO A 328 7.84 9.77 9.81
N ALA A 329 7.11 9.66 10.92
CA ALA A 329 7.64 9.97 12.25
C ALA A 329 8.66 8.93 12.73
N LEU A 330 8.38 7.66 12.45
CA LEU A 330 9.23 6.53 12.85
C LEU A 330 10.62 6.60 12.19
N VAL A 331 10.70 6.84 10.88
CA VAL A 331 12.00 6.98 10.20
C VAL A 331 12.78 8.19 10.70
N VAL A 332 12.12 9.29 11.05
CA VAL A 332 12.76 10.46 11.67
C VAL A 332 13.34 10.10 13.03
N LEU A 333 12.62 9.33 13.85
CA LEU A 333 13.14 8.83 15.13
C LEU A 333 14.31 7.87 14.94
N LEU A 334 14.27 6.97 13.96
CA LEU A 334 15.34 5.99 13.71
C LEU A 334 16.68 6.66 13.34
N VAL A 335 16.64 7.78 12.63
CA VAL A 335 17.87 8.48 12.20
C VAL A 335 18.68 9.06 13.38
N CYS A 336 18.13 9.13 14.60
CA CYS A 336 18.92 9.47 15.80
C CYS A 336 20.06 8.50 16.05
N ALA A 337 19.91 7.25 15.59
CA ALA A 337 20.89 6.18 15.78
C ALA A 337 22.13 6.26 14.87
N VAL A 338 22.17 7.20 13.91
CA VAL A 338 23.26 7.31 12.91
C VAL A 338 24.66 7.36 13.55
N ASP A 339 24.81 8.13 14.62
CA ASP A 339 26.09 8.28 15.35
C ASP A 339 26.01 7.67 16.76
N ALA A 340 24.99 6.85 17.06
CA ALA A 340 24.84 6.27 18.40
C ALA A 340 25.95 5.24 18.65
N PRO A 341 26.79 5.39 19.70
CA PRO A 341 27.80 4.42 20.01
C PRO A 341 27.16 3.12 20.50
N LEU A 342 27.72 1.96 20.14
CA LEU A 342 27.32 0.65 20.66
C LEU A 342 27.38 0.59 22.20
N ALA A 343 28.36 1.30 22.78
CA ALA A 343 28.56 1.41 24.24
C ALA A 343 27.44 2.19 24.97
N GLY A 344 26.56 2.90 24.26
CA GLY A 344 25.42 3.64 24.85
C GLY A 344 24.37 2.76 25.53
N LEU A 345 24.39 1.47 25.28
CA LEU A 345 23.59 0.47 26.00
C LEU A 345 23.91 0.37 27.49
N ALA A 346 24.96 1.00 27.97
CA ALA A 346 25.46 0.87 29.34
C ALA A 346 24.73 1.70 30.41
N LYS A 347 23.82 2.64 30.06
CA LYS A 347 23.22 3.61 31.00
C LYS A 347 21.70 3.51 31.13
N GLY A 348 21.17 2.49 31.76
CA GLY A 348 19.72 2.41 32.06
C GLY A 348 19.41 1.22 33.00
N GLY A 349 18.29 1.23 33.69
CA GLY A 349 17.92 0.39 34.83
C GLY A 349 17.74 -1.11 34.62
N LEU A 350 17.97 -1.67 33.43
CA LEU A 350 17.98 -3.13 33.22
C LEU A 350 19.33 -3.74 33.65
N ARG A 351 19.30 -4.99 34.16
CA ARG A 351 20.53 -5.72 34.44
C ARG A 351 21.42 -5.81 33.21
N PRO A 352 22.75 -5.59 33.28
CA PRO A 352 23.65 -5.52 32.12
C PRO A 352 23.55 -6.75 31.19
N VAL A 353 23.34 -7.92 31.75
CA VAL A 353 23.23 -9.19 31.03
C VAL A 353 21.93 -9.21 30.19
N ALA A 354 20.78 -8.90 30.79
CA ALA A 354 19.48 -8.87 30.09
C ALA A 354 19.48 -7.89 28.93
N ARG A 355 20.11 -6.73 29.13
CA ARG A 355 20.26 -5.69 28.11
C ARG A 355 21.13 -6.16 26.94
N ARG A 356 22.24 -6.84 27.22
CA ARG A 356 23.13 -7.40 26.19
C ARG A 356 22.39 -8.43 25.34
N TRP A 357 21.63 -9.34 25.94
CA TRP A 357 20.84 -10.32 25.22
C TRP A 357 19.71 -9.69 24.40
N LEU A 358 19.03 -8.68 24.93
CA LEU A 358 17.99 -7.95 24.20
C LEU A 358 18.58 -7.24 22.97
N ALA A 359 19.74 -6.58 23.12
CA ALA A 359 20.43 -5.94 22.02
C ALA A 359 20.90 -6.94 20.96
N LEU A 360 21.55 -8.03 21.37
CA LEU A 360 21.99 -9.09 20.43
C LEU A 360 20.81 -9.76 19.73
N GLY A 361 19.70 -10.00 20.43
CA GLY A 361 18.49 -10.59 19.85
C GLY A 361 17.84 -9.68 18.81
N THR A 362 17.69 -8.37 19.12
CA THR A 362 17.10 -7.40 18.20
C THR A 362 18.01 -7.08 17.01
N GLU A 363 19.33 -6.99 17.23
CA GLU A 363 20.31 -6.84 16.13
C GLU A 363 20.34 -8.10 15.25
N GLY A 364 20.36 -9.28 15.83
CA GLY A 364 20.30 -10.55 15.10
C GLY A 364 19.02 -10.69 14.29
N PHE A 365 17.86 -10.31 14.86
CA PHE A 365 16.60 -10.30 14.13
C PHE A 365 16.62 -9.33 12.94
N ALA A 366 17.06 -8.09 13.17
CA ALA A 366 17.14 -7.09 12.10
C ALA A 366 18.11 -7.52 10.97
N MET A 367 19.22 -8.16 11.32
CA MET A 367 20.18 -8.70 10.34
C MET A 367 19.62 -9.92 9.59
N ALA A 368 18.75 -10.72 10.20
CA ALA A 368 18.14 -11.87 9.55
C ALA A 368 17.05 -11.48 8.52
N CYS A 369 16.41 -10.30 8.66
CA CYS A 369 15.35 -9.86 7.75
C CYS A 369 15.82 -9.80 6.29
N GLY A 370 17.05 -9.32 6.01
CA GLY A 370 17.61 -9.27 4.67
C GLY A 370 17.73 -10.66 4.03
N PRO A 371 18.49 -11.61 4.61
CA PRO A 371 18.58 -12.98 4.10
C PRO A 371 17.23 -13.67 3.93
N LEU A 372 16.28 -13.46 4.86
CA LEU A 372 14.91 -13.99 4.73
C LEU A 372 14.19 -13.42 3.50
N MET A 373 14.33 -12.13 3.23
CA MET A 373 13.78 -11.49 2.03
C MET A 373 14.45 -12.03 0.76
N ALA A 374 15.77 -12.20 0.76
CA ALA A 374 16.49 -12.79 -0.37
C ALA A 374 16.00 -14.23 -0.65
N ALA A 375 15.87 -15.05 0.39
CA ALA A 375 15.32 -16.39 0.27
C ALA A 375 13.87 -16.39 -0.26
N ALA A 376 13.04 -15.48 0.23
CA ALA A 376 11.64 -15.34 -0.19
C ALA A 376 11.50 -14.96 -1.66
N VAL A 377 12.31 -14.02 -2.19
CA VAL A 377 12.26 -13.63 -3.60
C VAL A 377 12.78 -14.74 -4.51
N ILE A 378 13.81 -15.51 -4.09
CA ILE A 378 14.29 -16.67 -4.83
C ILE A 378 13.24 -17.78 -4.85
N TRP A 379 12.64 -18.08 -3.71
CA TRP A 379 11.55 -19.05 -3.61
C TRP A 379 10.37 -18.65 -4.50
N ALA A 380 9.94 -17.38 -4.47
CA ALA A 380 8.86 -16.89 -5.31
C ALA A 380 9.18 -17.04 -6.81
N ALA A 381 10.41 -16.73 -7.23
CA ALA A 381 10.85 -16.89 -8.61
C ALA A 381 10.81 -18.36 -9.07
N LEU A 382 11.27 -19.29 -8.23
CA LEU A 382 11.28 -20.72 -8.52
C LEU A 382 9.86 -21.33 -8.57
N THR A 383 8.97 -20.85 -7.70
CA THR A 383 7.61 -21.37 -7.55
C THR A 383 6.64 -20.80 -8.58
N TYR A 384 6.71 -19.48 -8.83
CA TYR A 384 5.71 -18.74 -9.59
C TYR A 384 6.22 -18.18 -10.92
N GLY A 385 7.50 -18.37 -11.27
CA GLY A 385 8.08 -17.86 -12.52
C GLY A 385 7.41 -18.42 -13.78
N GLY A 386 6.94 -19.67 -13.75
CA GLY A 386 6.24 -20.28 -14.87
C GLY A 386 7.06 -20.22 -16.16
N VAL A 387 6.43 -19.81 -17.26
CA VAL A 387 7.07 -19.68 -18.58
C VAL A 387 8.22 -18.65 -18.61
N THR A 388 8.20 -17.67 -17.72
CA THR A 388 9.24 -16.64 -17.56
C THR A 388 10.23 -16.95 -16.44
N GLY A 389 10.28 -18.22 -15.97
CA GLY A 389 11.03 -18.64 -14.78
C GLY A 389 12.51 -18.26 -14.79
N GLY A 390 13.22 -18.40 -15.93
CA GLY A 390 14.62 -17.99 -16.06
C GLY A 390 14.82 -16.48 -15.81
N ARG A 391 13.92 -15.65 -16.32
CA ARG A 391 13.91 -14.20 -16.11
C ARG A 391 13.59 -13.86 -14.65
N ALA A 392 12.61 -14.54 -14.04
CA ALA A 392 12.25 -14.37 -12.64
C ALA A 392 13.45 -14.70 -11.72
N VAL A 393 14.15 -15.81 -11.97
CA VAL A 393 15.34 -16.20 -11.21
C VAL A 393 16.46 -15.17 -11.36
N ALA A 394 16.70 -14.64 -12.57
CA ALA A 394 17.72 -13.61 -12.78
C ALA A 394 17.42 -12.34 -11.94
N PHE A 395 16.19 -11.86 -11.92
CA PHE A 395 15.79 -10.73 -11.07
C PHE A 395 15.87 -11.05 -9.58
N ALA A 396 15.49 -12.26 -9.16
CA ALA A 396 15.62 -12.68 -7.76
C ALA A 396 17.08 -12.73 -7.30
N MET A 397 18.01 -13.18 -8.15
CA MET A 397 19.45 -13.18 -7.86
C MET A 397 20.02 -11.77 -7.76
N LEU A 398 19.61 -10.85 -8.67
CA LEU A 398 19.97 -9.44 -8.58
C LEU A 398 19.42 -8.79 -7.30
N ALA A 399 18.20 -9.09 -6.92
CA ALA A 399 17.61 -8.63 -5.67
C ALA A 399 18.38 -9.16 -4.46
N ALA A 400 18.74 -10.44 -4.44
CA ALA A 400 19.56 -11.04 -3.39
C ALA A 400 20.96 -10.39 -3.30
N LEU A 401 21.56 -10.03 -4.44
CA LEU A 401 22.80 -9.27 -4.47
C LEU A 401 22.66 -7.90 -3.79
N MET A 402 21.56 -7.19 -4.02
CA MET A 402 21.29 -5.90 -3.36
C MET A 402 21.13 -6.06 -1.85
N VAL A 403 20.50 -7.15 -1.39
CA VAL A 403 20.47 -7.50 0.04
C VAL A 403 21.88 -7.71 0.59
N GLY A 404 22.73 -8.43 -0.11
CA GLY A 404 24.14 -8.63 0.26
C GLY A 404 24.91 -7.31 0.37
N LEU A 405 24.74 -6.42 -0.62
CA LEU A 405 25.35 -5.08 -0.59
C LEU A 405 24.84 -4.23 0.56
N ALA A 406 23.52 -4.26 0.84
CA ALA A 406 22.94 -3.54 1.98
C ALA A 406 23.49 -4.08 3.31
N GLY A 407 23.61 -5.40 3.47
CA GLY A 407 24.19 -6.06 4.63
C GLY A 407 25.68 -5.70 4.82
N TRP A 408 26.45 -5.67 3.72
CA TRP A 408 27.84 -5.22 3.75
C TRP A 408 27.97 -3.77 4.23
N GLN A 409 27.15 -2.86 3.72
CA GLN A 409 27.14 -1.47 4.16
C GLN A 409 26.68 -1.32 5.63
N ALA A 410 25.76 -2.15 6.08
CA ALA A 410 25.36 -2.21 7.49
C ALA A 410 26.53 -2.63 8.40
N LEU A 411 27.33 -3.62 7.99
CA LEU A 411 28.54 -4.04 8.71
C LEU A 411 29.60 -2.94 8.75
N LEU A 412 29.81 -2.21 7.64
CA LEU A 412 30.71 -1.07 7.60
C LEU A 412 30.25 0.05 8.53
N TRP A 413 28.95 0.35 8.54
CA TRP A 413 28.39 1.30 9.46
C TRP A 413 28.53 0.84 10.93
N HIS A 414 28.34 -0.43 11.18
CA HIS A 414 28.51 -1.00 12.51
C HIS A 414 29.94 -0.82 13.04
N ARG A 415 30.95 -0.93 12.16
CA ARG A 415 32.38 -0.80 12.50
C ARG A 415 32.86 0.65 12.58
N HIS A 416 32.41 1.49 11.67
CA HIS A 416 32.99 2.83 11.47
C HIS A 416 32.01 3.98 11.78
N GLY A 417 30.69 3.68 11.90
CA GLY A 417 29.68 4.71 12.04
C GLY A 417 29.50 5.55 10.77
N GLY A 418 28.86 6.71 10.92
CA GLY A 418 28.74 7.71 9.88
C GLY A 418 27.56 7.52 8.93
N ILE A 419 27.28 8.59 8.17
CA ILE A 419 26.10 8.64 7.29
C ILE A 419 26.32 7.96 5.93
N ALA A 420 27.57 7.89 5.46
CA ALA A 420 27.87 7.39 4.11
C ALA A 420 27.54 5.89 3.92
N PRO A 421 27.92 4.97 4.85
CA PRO A 421 27.50 3.58 4.73
C PRO A 421 25.97 3.42 4.78
N LEU A 422 25.25 4.19 5.63
CA LEU A 422 23.80 4.16 5.72
C LEU A 422 23.14 4.66 4.44
N SER A 423 23.68 5.69 3.80
CA SER A 423 23.16 6.17 2.51
C SER A 423 23.31 5.13 1.41
N ARG A 424 24.46 4.41 1.37
CA ARG A 424 24.68 3.31 0.41
C ARG A 424 23.80 2.09 0.71
N MET A 425 23.61 1.77 1.98
CA MET A 425 22.69 0.72 2.42
C MET A 425 21.26 1.03 1.95
N LEU A 426 20.82 2.27 2.14
CA LEU A 426 19.51 2.71 1.69
C LEU A 426 19.38 2.68 0.17
N ALA A 427 20.41 3.12 -0.57
CA ALA A 427 20.42 3.03 -2.03
C ALA A 427 20.30 1.58 -2.52
N ALA A 428 21.04 0.65 -1.90
CA ALA A 428 20.91 -0.78 -2.20
C ALA A 428 19.51 -1.31 -1.89
N GLY A 429 18.87 -0.85 -0.80
CA GLY A 429 17.49 -1.20 -0.47
C GLY A 429 16.47 -0.68 -1.48
N ILE A 430 16.64 0.55 -1.97
CA ILE A 430 15.76 1.11 -3.02
C ILE A 430 15.95 0.34 -4.33
N LEU A 431 17.19 -0.01 -4.69
CA LEU A 431 17.47 -0.83 -5.87
C LEU A 431 16.88 -2.24 -5.73
N PHE A 432 16.93 -2.85 -4.54
CA PHE A 432 16.23 -4.10 -4.25
C PHE A 432 14.74 -3.96 -4.53
N ASN A 433 14.09 -2.94 -3.96
CA ASN A 433 12.65 -2.70 -4.16
C ASN A 433 12.32 -2.52 -5.64
N MET A 434 13.13 -1.75 -6.37
CA MET A 434 12.96 -1.51 -7.80
C MET A 434 13.09 -2.82 -8.61
N ILE A 435 14.10 -3.65 -8.34
CA ILE A 435 14.32 -4.94 -9.02
C ILE A 435 13.15 -5.89 -8.73
N VAL A 436 12.68 -5.94 -7.48
CA VAL A 436 11.54 -6.79 -7.11
C VAL A 436 10.26 -6.31 -7.80
N VAL A 437 9.94 -5.02 -7.71
CA VAL A 437 8.66 -4.50 -8.21
C VAL A 437 8.66 -4.42 -9.74
N ALA A 438 9.70 -3.85 -10.35
CA ALA A 438 9.72 -3.64 -11.80
C ALA A 438 10.21 -4.85 -12.62
N GLY A 439 10.94 -5.77 -11.99
CA GLY A 439 11.54 -6.92 -12.65
C GLY A 439 10.95 -8.25 -12.22
N LEU A 440 11.03 -8.59 -10.94
CA LEU A 440 10.61 -9.89 -10.44
C LEU A 440 9.09 -10.07 -10.52
N ILE A 441 8.30 -9.16 -9.93
CA ILE A 441 6.83 -9.29 -9.88
C ILE A 441 6.23 -9.48 -11.28
N PRO A 442 6.53 -8.66 -12.31
CA PRO A 442 6.02 -8.88 -13.65
C PRO A 442 6.48 -10.20 -14.30
N SER A 443 7.58 -10.80 -13.80
CA SER A 443 8.12 -12.07 -14.30
C SER A 443 7.54 -13.30 -13.58
N LEU A 444 6.64 -13.12 -12.61
CA LEU A 444 5.94 -14.22 -11.94
C LEU A 444 4.66 -14.58 -12.71
N SER A 445 4.80 -15.17 -13.89
CA SER A 445 3.67 -15.36 -14.82
C SER A 445 2.50 -16.17 -14.24
N ARG A 446 2.77 -17.09 -13.31
CA ARG A 446 1.71 -17.91 -12.68
C ARG A 446 0.78 -17.12 -11.75
N VAL A 447 1.18 -15.96 -11.22
CA VAL A 447 0.33 -15.18 -10.31
C VAL A 447 -0.52 -14.13 -11.03
N HIS A 448 -0.27 -13.89 -12.32
CA HIS A 448 -0.98 -12.89 -13.13
C HIS A 448 -2.00 -13.55 -14.05
N LEU A 449 -3.05 -14.14 -13.45
CA LEU A 449 -4.05 -14.93 -14.16
C LEU A 449 -4.75 -14.17 -15.28
N ALA A 450 -5.18 -12.93 -15.03
CA ALA A 450 -5.86 -12.12 -16.04
C ALA A 450 -4.99 -11.92 -17.29
N ARG A 451 -3.71 -11.57 -17.13
CA ARG A 451 -2.76 -11.45 -18.25
C ARG A 451 -2.45 -12.78 -18.94
N ALA A 452 -2.39 -13.88 -18.19
CA ALA A 452 -2.17 -15.19 -18.79
C ALA A 452 -3.36 -15.60 -19.66
N ILE A 453 -4.58 -15.32 -19.22
CA ILE A 453 -5.81 -15.55 -19.98
C ILE A 453 -5.85 -14.63 -21.22
N GLU A 454 -5.56 -13.35 -21.07
CA GLU A 454 -5.49 -12.39 -22.18
C GLU A 454 -4.50 -12.84 -23.27
N ALA A 455 -3.30 -13.29 -22.85
CA ALA A 455 -2.28 -13.79 -23.78
C ALA A 455 -2.77 -15.03 -24.56
N GLU A 456 -3.49 -15.95 -23.93
CA GLU A 456 -4.07 -17.12 -24.59
C GLU A 456 -5.24 -16.74 -25.52
N ILE A 457 -6.05 -15.75 -25.15
CA ILE A 457 -7.11 -15.21 -26.03
C ILE A 457 -6.50 -14.60 -27.29
N ALA A 458 -5.43 -13.81 -27.14
CA ALA A 458 -4.75 -13.16 -28.27
C ALA A 458 -4.15 -14.15 -29.27
N VAL A 459 -3.73 -15.35 -28.80
CA VAL A 459 -3.21 -16.43 -29.67
C VAL A 459 -4.33 -17.26 -30.26
N ALA A 460 -5.51 -17.33 -29.61
CA ALA A 460 -6.61 -18.23 -29.99
C ALA A 460 -7.42 -17.78 -31.21
N GLY A 461 -7.27 -16.51 -31.65
CA GLY A 461 -8.05 -16.01 -32.80
C GLY A 461 -8.73 -14.66 -32.51
N PRO A 462 -9.89 -14.36 -33.11
CA PRO A 462 -10.55 -13.08 -32.96
C PRO A 462 -10.99 -12.84 -31.52
N GLN A 463 -11.03 -11.56 -31.14
CA GLN A 463 -11.50 -11.15 -29.81
C GLN A 463 -12.95 -11.60 -29.62
N PRO A 464 -13.30 -12.20 -28.47
CA PRO A 464 -14.68 -12.60 -28.19
C PRO A 464 -15.57 -11.37 -28.04
N ALA A 465 -16.82 -11.45 -28.54
CA ALA A 465 -17.78 -10.37 -28.43
C ALA A 465 -18.27 -10.17 -26.97
N ALA A 466 -18.36 -11.26 -26.22
CA ALA A 466 -18.74 -11.26 -24.82
C ALA A 466 -18.00 -12.36 -24.05
N MET A 467 -17.90 -12.25 -22.73
CA MET A 467 -17.17 -13.21 -21.90
C MET A 467 -17.93 -13.53 -20.61
N ALA A 468 -17.83 -14.81 -20.20
CA ALA A 468 -18.31 -15.27 -18.90
C ALA A 468 -17.20 -16.02 -18.16
N ALA A 469 -17.09 -15.81 -16.84
CA ALA A 469 -16.09 -16.43 -15.98
C ALA A 469 -16.78 -17.27 -14.89
N ALA A 470 -16.52 -18.57 -14.88
CA ALA A 470 -17.08 -19.51 -13.92
C ALA A 470 -16.01 -20.00 -12.93
N GLY A 471 -16.30 -19.80 -11.63
CA GLY A 471 -15.43 -20.22 -10.52
C GLY A 471 -14.27 -19.29 -10.22
N ILE A 472 -13.83 -18.48 -11.16
CA ILE A 472 -12.79 -17.45 -10.98
C ILE A 472 -13.42 -16.06 -11.04
N HIS A 473 -13.45 -15.38 -9.89
CA HIS A 473 -14.07 -14.06 -9.73
C HIS A 473 -13.03 -13.03 -9.25
N GLU A 474 -11.84 -13.07 -9.86
CA GLU A 474 -10.77 -12.14 -9.47
C GLU A 474 -11.04 -10.74 -10.07
N PRO A 475 -10.92 -9.68 -9.26
CA PRO A 475 -11.16 -8.32 -9.72
C PRO A 475 -10.26 -7.87 -10.88
N SER A 476 -9.07 -8.47 -11.02
CA SER A 476 -8.17 -8.21 -12.15
C SER A 476 -8.78 -8.63 -13.48
N LEU A 477 -9.61 -9.67 -13.52
CA LEU A 477 -10.34 -10.07 -14.72
C LEU A 477 -11.34 -8.99 -15.15
N VAL A 478 -12.10 -8.44 -14.18
CA VAL A 478 -13.07 -7.39 -14.47
C VAL A 478 -12.38 -6.10 -14.94
N PHE A 479 -11.19 -5.79 -14.40
CA PHE A 479 -10.41 -4.64 -14.86
C PHE A 479 -9.86 -4.82 -16.28
N GLU A 480 -9.33 -6.01 -16.62
CA GLU A 480 -8.73 -6.30 -17.94
C GLU A 480 -9.80 -6.51 -19.01
N PHE A 481 -10.90 -7.21 -18.72
CA PHE A 481 -11.91 -7.60 -19.71
C PHE A 481 -13.16 -6.70 -19.71
N GLY A 482 -13.27 -5.76 -18.80
CA GLY A 482 -14.38 -4.81 -18.72
C GLY A 482 -15.47 -5.20 -17.73
N GLN A 483 -16.34 -4.23 -17.45
CA GLN A 483 -17.44 -4.40 -16.50
C GLN A 483 -18.51 -5.38 -16.94
N ASP A 484 -18.60 -5.64 -18.25
CA ASP A 484 -19.60 -6.53 -18.84
C ASP A 484 -19.20 -8.03 -18.78
N LEU A 485 -18.03 -8.36 -18.20
CA LEU A 485 -17.64 -9.72 -17.89
C LEU A 485 -18.64 -10.34 -16.90
N LEU A 486 -19.35 -11.37 -17.33
CA LEU A 486 -20.30 -12.08 -16.49
C LEU A 486 -19.55 -12.99 -15.50
N LEU A 487 -19.82 -12.83 -14.21
CA LEU A 487 -19.30 -13.69 -13.15
C LEU A 487 -20.39 -14.67 -12.72
N VAL A 488 -20.27 -15.92 -13.16
CA VAL A 488 -21.33 -16.92 -13.13
C VAL A 488 -20.83 -18.27 -12.60
N ASP A 489 -21.70 -19.26 -12.48
CA ASP A 489 -21.31 -20.66 -12.26
C ASP A 489 -21.08 -21.42 -13.59
N GLY A 490 -20.65 -22.70 -13.49
CA GLY A 490 -20.34 -23.51 -14.68
C GLY A 490 -21.54 -23.73 -15.58
N SER A 491 -22.73 -23.94 -15.03
CA SER A 491 -23.94 -24.16 -15.78
C SER A 491 -24.40 -22.92 -16.53
N GLU A 492 -24.37 -21.78 -15.82
CA GLU A 492 -24.70 -20.47 -16.39
C GLU A 492 -23.73 -20.06 -17.50
N ALA A 493 -22.42 -20.39 -17.36
CA ALA A 493 -21.42 -20.15 -18.40
C ALA A 493 -21.68 -20.95 -19.68
N ALA A 494 -22.22 -22.20 -19.57
CA ALA A 494 -22.60 -22.98 -20.73
C ALA A 494 -23.84 -22.41 -21.43
N LEU A 495 -24.84 -21.96 -20.67
CA LEU A 495 -26.03 -21.28 -21.22
C LEU A 495 -25.64 -19.99 -21.93
N PHE A 496 -24.78 -19.19 -21.31
CA PHE A 496 -24.23 -17.97 -21.91
C PHE A 496 -23.58 -18.29 -23.29
N LEU A 497 -22.75 -19.33 -23.37
CA LEU A 497 -22.05 -19.64 -24.62
C LEU A 497 -23.02 -20.22 -25.69
N ALA A 498 -24.12 -20.85 -25.27
CA ALA A 498 -25.17 -21.28 -26.18
C ALA A 498 -25.97 -20.11 -26.78
N GLU A 499 -26.19 -19.04 -25.99
CA GLU A 499 -26.85 -17.80 -26.41
C GLU A 499 -25.93 -16.85 -27.20
N ALA A 500 -24.62 -16.86 -26.90
CA ALA A 500 -23.60 -16.04 -27.54
C ALA A 500 -22.47 -16.94 -28.11
N PRO A 501 -22.66 -17.54 -29.28
CA PRO A 501 -21.68 -18.49 -29.85
C PRO A 501 -20.32 -17.87 -30.21
N ASP A 502 -20.25 -16.54 -30.40
CA ASP A 502 -19.04 -15.75 -30.61
C ASP A 502 -18.36 -15.33 -29.31
N GLY A 503 -18.93 -15.74 -28.16
CA GLY A 503 -18.40 -15.49 -26.84
C GLY A 503 -17.27 -16.42 -26.42
N LEU A 504 -16.78 -16.20 -25.19
CA LEU A 504 -15.77 -17.01 -24.54
C LEU A 504 -16.21 -17.36 -23.11
N ALA A 505 -16.18 -18.63 -22.74
CA ALA A 505 -16.36 -19.08 -21.37
C ALA A 505 -15.00 -19.41 -20.73
N ILE A 506 -14.67 -18.72 -19.63
CA ILE A 506 -13.46 -18.86 -18.80
C ILE A 506 -13.86 -19.75 -17.61
N VAL A 507 -13.51 -21.02 -17.59
CA VAL A 507 -14.03 -22.00 -16.64
C VAL A 507 -12.93 -22.56 -15.76
N GLU A 508 -12.98 -22.30 -14.43
CA GLU A 508 -12.08 -22.95 -13.46
C GLU A 508 -12.40 -24.46 -13.39
N ARG A 509 -11.39 -25.28 -13.20
CA ARG A 509 -11.50 -26.76 -13.15
C ARG A 509 -12.64 -27.25 -12.24
N ASP A 510 -12.86 -26.60 -11.11
CA ASP A 510 -13.89 -26.99 -10.14
C ASP A 510 -15.32 -26.79 -10.70
N GLN A 511 -15.49 -25.96 -11.74
CA GLN A 511 -16.76 -25.67 -12.43
C GLN A 511 -16.91 -26.42 -13.77
N GLN A 512 -15.86 -27.10 -14.21
CA GLN A 512 -15.79 -27.73 -15.54
C GLN A 512 -16.85 -28.77 -15.75
N GLN A 513 -17.11 -29.66 -14.76
CA GLN A 513 -18.08 -30.71 -14.90
C GLN A 513 -19.50 -30.15 -15.08
N ALA A 514 -19.90 -29.18 -14.26
CA ALA A 514 -21.20 -28.52 -14.37
C ALA A 514 -21.37 -27.81 -15.74
N PHE A 515 -20.28 -27.18 -16.22
CA PHE A 515 -20.25 -26.56 -17.55
C PHE A 515 -20.48 -27.58 -18.65
N LEU A 516 -19.76 -28.70 -18.66
CA LEU A 516 -19.86 -29.74 -19.70
C LEU A 516 -21.21 -30.44 -19.67
N ASP A 517 -21.76 -30.76 -18.51
CA ASP A 517 -23.06 -31.38 -18.35
C ASP A 517 -24.18 -30.50 -18.92
N MET A 518 -24.14 -29.20 -18.61
CA MET A 518 -25.11 -28.24 -19.16
C MET A 518 -24.91 -28.05 -20.66
N ALA A 519 -23.68 -27.89 -21.14
CA ALA A 519 -23.39 -27.78 -22.58
C ALA A 519 -23.94 -28.97 -23.37
N ALA A 520 -23.78 -30.20 -22.87
CA ALA A 520 -24.34 -31.40 -23.46
C ALA A 520 -25.88 -31.38 -23.43
N SER A 521 -26.50 -30.93 -22.36
CA SER A 521 -27.96 -30.86 -22.20
C SER A 521 -28.63 -29.91 -23.20
N VAL A 522 -27.95 -28.81 -23.55
CA VAL A 522 -28.44 -27.82 -24.54
C VAL A 522 -27.92 -28.07 -25.95
N GLY A 523 -27.19 -29.17 -26.17
CA GLY A 523 -26.66 -29.54 -27.49
C GLY A 523 -25.56 -28.61 -28.00
N LEU A 524 -24.84 -27.93 -27.13
CA LEU A 524 -23.75 -27.01 -27.48
C LEU A 524 -22.52 -27.81 -27.89
N SER A 525 -22.08 -27.64 -29.14
CA SER A 525 -20.81 -28.19 -29.64
C SER A 525 -19.66 -27.29 -29.27
N LEU A 526 -18.60 -27.82 -28.64
CA LEU A 526 -17.47 -27.07 -28.09
C LEU A 526 -16.19 -27.37 -28.86
N ALA A 527 -15.45 -26.34 -29.21
CA ALA A 527 -14.06 -26.45 -29.66
C ALA A 527 -13.15 -26.98 -28.54
N THR A 528 -12.00 -27.55 -28.90
CA THR A 528 -11.01 -28.02 -27.93
C THR A 528 -10.56 -26.83 -27.08
N PRO A 529 -10.73 -26.89 -25.73
CA PRO A 529 -10.39 -25.74 -24.87
C PRO A 529 -8.89 -25.53 -24.77
N ARG A 530 -8.49 -24.27 -24.74
CA ARG A 530 -7.14 -23.88 -24.29
C ARG A 530 -7.07 -23.91 -22.77
N GLN A 531 -5.87 -24.11 -22.25
CA GLN A 531 -5.65 -24.27 -20.81
C GLN A 531 -4.67 -23.22 -20.30
N VAL A 532 -4.99 -22.62 -19.15
CA VAL A 532 -4.13 -21.69 -18.42
C VAL A 532 -3.89 -22.23 -17.02
N GLU A 533 -2.62 -22.50 -16.70
CA GLU A 533 -2.21 -22.85 -15.34
C GLU A 533 -1.75 -21.60 -14.59
N GLY A 534 -2.17 -21.46 -13.33
CA GLY A 534 -1.72 -20.37 -12.52
C GLY A 534 -1.96 -20.56 -11.03
N PHE A 535 -1.69 -19.49 -10.28
CA PHE A 535 -1.89 -19.44 -8.84
C PHE A 535 -2.88 -18.34 -8.49
N ASN A 536 -4.00 -18.73 -7.92
CA ASN A 536 -4.99 -17.78 -7.42
C ASN A 536 -4.53 -17.24 -6.06
N MET A 537 -4.05 -15.99 -6.04
CA MET A 537 -3.55 -15.33 -4.83
C MET A 537 -4.65 -15.13 -3.76
N SER A 538 -5.89 -14.94 -4.18
CA SER A 538 -7.02 -14.75 -3.27
C SER A 538 -7.41 -16.01 -2.54
N LYS A 539 -7.38 -17.15 -3.22
CA LYS A 539 -7.72 -18.46 -2.67
C LYS A 539 -6.49 -19.21 -2.11
N GLY A 540 -5.26 -18.75 -2.44
CA GLY A 540 -4.00 -19.38 -1.99
C GLY A 540 -3.77 -20.77 -2.60
N LYS A 541 -4.33 -21.05 -3.80
CA LYS A 541 -4.24 -22.38 -4.46
C LYS A 541 -3.84 -22.28 -5.92
N ASN A 542 -3.21 -23.35 -6.43
CA ASN A 542 -3.03 -23.52 -7.88
C ASN A 542 -4.38 -23.74 -8.54
N VAL A 543 -4.57 -23.14 -9.71
CA VAL A 543 -5.79 -23.24 -10.50
C VAL A 543 -5.46 -23.65 -11.93
N LEU A 544 -6.37 -24.40 -12.54
CA LEU A 544 -6.37 -24.72 -13.96
C LEU A 544 -7.65 -24.14 -14.56
N ILE A 545 -7.51 -23.35 -15.59
CA ILE A 545 -8.59 -22.61 -16.25
C ILE A 545 -8.70 -23.12 -17.67
N PHE A 546 -9.92 -23.38 -18.13
CA PHE A 546 -10.24 -23.77 -19.47
C PHE A 546 -10.96 -22.65 -20.21
N LEU A 547 -10.51 -22.33 -21.41
CA LEU A 547 -11.09 -21.34 -22.30
C LEU A 547 -11.90 -22.04 -23.36
N TYR A 548 -13.24 -22.02 -23.25
CA TYR A 548 -14.17 -22.68 -24.16
C TYR A 548 -14.77 -21.69 -25.14
N ARG A 549 -14.86 -22.13 -26.42
CA ARG A 549 -15.63 -21.48 -27.50
C ARG A 549 -16.60 -22.48 -28.12
N ALA A 550 -17.66 -21.99 -28.74
CA ALA A 550 -18.52 -22.82 -29.56
C ALA A 550 -17.78 -23.31 -30.82
N ASP A 551 -18.06 -24.56 -31.25
CA ASP A 551 -17.46 -25.12 -32.45
C ASP A 551 -17.97 -24.39 -33.72
N GLY A 552 -17.05 -24.10 -34.65
CA GLY A 552 -17.36 -23.37 -35.89
C GLY A 552 -16.95 -21.89 -35.87
N PHE A 553 -16.67 -21.30 -34.73
CA PHE A 553 -16.23 -19.89 -34.66
C PHE A 553 -14.78 -19.70 -35.14
N ASP A 554 -13.91 -20.69 -34.91
CA ASP A 554 -12.50 -20.66 -35.36
C ASP A 554 -12.32 -20.75 -36.88
N ARG A 555 -13.35 -21.22 -37.64
CA ARG A 555 -13.20 -21.48 -39.05
C ARG A 555 -13.49 -20.29 -39.97
N ASN A 556 -14.17 -19.26 -39.50
CA ASN A 556 -14.62 -18.14 -40.35
C ASN A 556 -13.65 -16.95 -40.40
N GLY A 557 -12.51 -16.99 -39.69
CA GLY A 557 -11.50 -15.91 -39.66
C GLY A 557 -10.42 -16.00 -40.75
N ILE A 558 -10.39 -17.06 -41.59
CA ILE A 558 -9.32 -17.28 -42.60
C ILE A 558 -9.82 -17.23 -44.04
N ASN A 559 -11.10 -17.07 -44.28
CA ASN A 559 -11.65 -16.93 -45.64
C ASN A 559 -12.40 -15.59 -45.78
N GLY A 560 -11.62 -14.49 -45.95
CA GLY A 560 -12.12 -13.21 -46.35
C GLY A 560 -10.96 -12.33 -46.82
#